data_784b31779ef34443867104de0282769b
#
_entry.id   784b31779ef34443867104de0282769b
#
_cell.length_a   1.000
_cell.length_b   1.000
_cell.length_c   1.000
_cell.angle_alpha   90.00
_cell.angle_beta   90.00
_cell.angle_gamma   90.00
#
_symmetry.space_group_name_H-M   'P 1'
#
loop_
_entity.id
_entity.type
_entity.pdbx_description
1 polymer ?
#
loop_
_entity_poly.entity_id
_entity_poly.type
_entity_poly.pdbx_seq_one_letter_code
_entity_poly.pdbx_strand_id
1 'polypeptide(L)'
;VAVEPRMHGTRGSEVMAVVIESDGKNTLHESVQPHGDLDNLTPDEIIDIIREAGIVGMGGAGFPTCVKLKPAKPVDTILLNGCECEPLLTADHRVLLEYADDIIFGLKAVLKTTGAEKGIIVIEDNKPDAIELMQKKVADIGNMEVFVARTKYPQGAEKTLIKRVMGRIVPSGGLPADVGVVVDNISTVKAISDAIQTGMPLIERVATVTGEKIKNPGNFVIKIGTSVRELIDYCGGF
;
A
#
# COMPACT_ATOMS: atom_id res chain seq x y z
N VAL A 1 26.73 7.52 8.86
CA VAL A 1 26.04 6.22 8.94
C VAL A 1 26.64 5.43 10.08
N ALA A 2 25.80 4.91 10.96
CA ALA A 2 26.19 4.04 12.07
C ALA A 2 25.23 2.85 12.16
N VAL A 3 25.71 1.73 12.72
CA VAL A 3 24.86 0.60 13.11
C VAL A 3 24.95 0.50 14.62
N GLU A 4 23.85 0.81 15.30
CA GLU A 4 23.84 0.91 16.76
C GLU A 4 22.46 0.57 17.34
N PRO A 5 22.36 0.19 18.63
CA PRO A 5 21.08 -0.01 19.30
C PRO A 5 20.27 1.29 19.35
N ARG A 6 19.00 1.19 18.97
CA ARG A 6 18.02 2.29 19.09
C ARG A 6 16.70 1.75 19.62
N MET A 7 16.02 2.58 20.39
CA MET A 7 14.70 2.25 20.92
C MET A 7 13.68 2.13 19.78
N HIS A 8 13.05 0.98 19.64
CA HIS A 8 11.97 0.79 18.68
C HIS A 8 10.67 1.41 19.20
N GLY A 9 10.14 2.40 18.48
CA GLY A 9 9.04 3.22 18.96
C GLY A 9 7.77 2.46 19.37
N THR A 10 7.45 1.33 18.70
CA THR A 10 6.25 0.54 19.00
C THR A 10 6.52 -0.67 19.89
N ARG A 11 7.75 -1.20 19.91
CA ARG A 11 8.09 -2.40 20.69
C ARG A 11 8.56 -2.09 22.09
N GLY A 12 8.98 -0.84 22.36
CA GLY A 12 9.54 -0.43 23.65
C GLY A 12 10.83 -1.18 24.05
N SER A 13 11.51 -1.77 23.09
CA SER A 13 12.78 -2.50 23.28
C SER A 13 13.84 -1.97 22.31
N GLU A 14 15.11 -2.11 22.68
CA GLU A 14 16.21 -1.79 21.76
C GLU A 14 16.31 -2.80 20.63
N VAL A 15 16.55 -2.28 19.43
CA VAL A 15 16.84 -3.05 18.21
C VAL A 15 18.06 -2.46 17.52
N MET A 16 18.83 -3.29 16.83
CA MET A 16 19.90 -2.79 15.97
C MET A 16 19.29 -1.99 14.82
N ALA A 17 19.74 -0.78 14.66
CA ALA A 17 19.27 0.14 13.62
C ALA A 17 20.43 0.69 12.80
N VAL A 18 20.19 0.87 11.51
CA VAL A 18 21.09 1.65 10.64
C VAL A 18 20.68 3.11 10.77
N VAL A 19 21.58 3.91 11.34
CA VAL A 19 21.36 5.36 11.51
C VAL A 19 21.94 6.07 10.29
N ILE A 20 21.09 6.80 9.57
CA ILE A 20 21.46 7.55 8.37
C ILE A 20 21.18 9.02 8.62
N GLU A 21 22.18 9.87 8.39
CA GLU A 21 22.01 11.30 8.36
C GLU A 21 21.86 11.77 6.91
N SER A 22 20.77 12.45 6.61
CA SER A 22 20.50 13.00 5.28
C SER A 22 21.39 14.20 5.00
N ASP A 23 21.96 14.27 3.80
CA ASP A 23 22.68 15.45 3.30
C ASP A 23 21.73 16.54 2.75
N GLY A 24 20.44 16.28 2.73
CA GLY A 24 19.40 17.19 2.24
C GLY A 24 19.32 17.31 0.71
N LYS A 25 20.19 16.65 -0.05
CA LYS A 25 20.26 16.81 -1.51
C LYS A 25 19.28 15.93 -2.28
N ASN A 26 18.79 14.87 -1.65
CA ASN A 26 17.88 13.88 -2.27
C ASN A 26 18.43 13.26 -3.57
N THR A 27 19.74 13.14 -3.69
CA THR A 27 20.38 12.53 -4.87
C THR A 27 20.07 11.04 -4.89
N LEU A 28 19.51 10.57 -5.99
CA LEU A 28 19.25 9.15 -6.18
C LEU A 28 20.57 8.43 -6.48
N HIS A 29 20.73 7.23 -5.93
CA HIS A 29 21.82 6.33 -6.27
C HIS A 29 21.67 5.83 -7.71
N GLU A 30 22.76 5.55 -8.41
CA GLU A 30 22.75 5.09 -9.80
C GLU A 30 21.99 3.77 -10.03
N SER A 31 21.84 2.95 -8.98
CA SER A 31 21.04 1.71 -9.03
C SER A 31 19.54 1.94 -9.08
N VAL A 32 19.04 3.16 -8.81
CA VAL A 32 17.62 3.48 -8.91
C VAL A 32 17.29 3.72 -10.38
N GLN A 33 16.88 2.65 -11.04
CA GLN A 33 16.56 2.62 -12.47
C GLN A 33 15.29 1.81 -12.72
N PRO A 34 14.48 2.16 -13.73
CA PRO A 34 13.34 1.35 -14.15
C PRO A 34 13.74 -0.11 -14.45
N HIS A 35 12.89 -1.04 -14.06
CA HIS A 35 13.10 -2.47 -14.33
C HIS A 35 12.55 -2.94 -15.68
N GLY A 36 12.03 -2.00 -16.50
CA GLY A 36 11.52 -2.26 -17.83
C GLY A 36 10.02 -2.55 -17.87
N ASP A 37 9.59 -3.17 -18.95
CA ASP A 37 8.18 -3.46 -19.19
C ASP A 37 7.71 -4.64 -18.33
N LEU A 38 6.58 -4.48 -17.67
CA LEU A 38 5.96 -5.52 -16.84
C LEU A 38 5.74 -6.82 -17.60
N ASP A 39 5.44 -6.76 -18.89
CA ASP A 39 5.17 -7.94 -19.70
C ASP A 39 6.41 -8.84 -19.85
N ASN A 40 7.61 -8.27 -19.78
CA ASN A 40 8.87 -8.97 -19.88
C ASN A 40 9.39 -9.53 -18.54
N LEU A 41 8.83 -9.11 -17.41
CA LEU A 41 9.23 -9.57 -16.08
C LEU A 41 8.53 -10.89 -15.72
N THR A 42 9.29 -11.83 -15.21
CA THR A 42 8.72 -13.05 -14.61
C THR A 42 8.15 -12.79 -13.23
N PRO A 43 7.25 -13.63 -12.70
CA PRO A 43 6.75 -13.53 -11.33
C PRO A 43 7.86 -13.49 -10.27
N ASP A 44 8.93 -14.26 -10.43
CA ASP A 44 10.05 -14.28 -9.48
C ASP A 44 10.87 -12.98 -9.53
N GLU A 45 11.11 -12.42 -10.71
CA GLU A 45 11.78 -11.12 -10.85
C GLU A 45 10.97 -10.00 -10.20
N ILE A 46 9.64 -10.00 -10.36
CA ILE A 46 8.77 -9.02 -9.67
C ILE A 46 8.88 -9.16 -8.15
N ILE A 47 8.90 -10.39 -7.62
CA ILE A 47 9.10 -10.63 -6.18
C ILE A 47 10.46 -10.12 -5.70
N ASP A 48 11.51 -10.30 -6.48
CA ASP A 48 12.84 -9.84 -6.13
C ASP A 48 12.92 -8.30 -6.14
N ILE A 49 12.32 -7.63 -7.13
CA ILE A 49 12.16 -6.17 -7.15
C ILE A 49 11.44 -5.69 -5.88
N ILE A 50 10.30 -6.31 -5.52
CA ILE A 50 9.53 -5.96 -4.31
C ILE A 50 10.37 -6.14 -3.04
N ARG A 51 11.18 -7.21 -2.98
CA ARG A 51 12.06 -7.49 -1.83
C ARG A 51 13.17 -6.45 -1.71
N GLU A 52 13.88 -6.18 -2.80
CA GLU A 52 14.98 -5.20 -2.85
C GLU A 52 14.48 -3.78 -2.59
N ALA A 53 13.29 -3.44 -3.06
CA ALA A 53 12.65 -2.16 -2.76
C ALA A 53 12.15 -2.04 -1.30
N GLY A 54 12.22 -3.12 -0.51
CA GLY A 54 11.83 -3.13 0.89
C GLY A 54 10.32 -2.92 1.12
N ILE A 55 9.47 -3.30 0.16
CA ILE A 55 8.04 -3.02 0.24
C ILE A 55 7.37 -3.89 1.31
N VAL A 56 6.67 -3.22 2.21
CA VAL A 56 5.86 -3.81 3.28
C VAL A 56 4.43 -3.31 3.20
N GLY A 57 3.51 -4.07 3.80
CA GLY A 57 2.09 -3.70 3.85
C GLY A 57 1.86 -2.39 4.58
N MET A 58 1.25 -1.40 3.94
CA MET A 58 1.05 -0.05 4.46
C MET A 58 -0.31 0.16 5.15
N GLY A 59 -1.24 -0.75 4.98
CA GLY A 59 -2.57 -0.70 5.62
C GLY A 59 -2.65 -1.40 6.99
N GLY A 60 -1.53 -1.80 7.59
CA GLY A 60 -1.57 -2.55 8.84
C GLY A 60 -0.20 -2.85 9.44
N ALA A 61 0.10 -4.13 9.64
CA ALA A 61 1.23 -4.59 10.46
C ALA A 61 2.63 -4.49 9.81
N GLY A 62 2.76 -3.94 8.62
CA GLY A 62 4.06 -3.85 7.94
C GLY A 62 4.62 -5.22 7.52
N PHE A 63 3.76 -6.16 7.16
CA PHE A 63 4.18 -7.48 6.73
C PHE A 63 4.91 -7.41 5.38
N PRO A 64 6.02 -8.13 5.18
CA PRO A 64 6.78 -8.10 3.93
C PRO A 64 5.92 -8.53 2.73
N THR A 65 5.78 -7.63 1.75
CA THR A 65 4.89 -7.85 0.59
C THR A 65 5.41 -8.98 -0.30
N CYS A 66 6.73 -9.11 -0.47
CA CYS A 66 7.33 -10.22 -1.22
C CYS A 66 7.00 -11.61 -0.65
N VAL A 67 6.74 -11.73 0.65
CA VAL A 67 6.28 -12.97 1.29
C VAL A 67 4.79 -13.17 1.07
N LYS A 68 3.99 -12.10 1.21
CA LYS A 68 2.53 -12.14 1.01
C LYS A 68 2.16 -12.58 -0.40
N LEU A 69 2.91 -12.13 -1.41
CA LEU A 69 2.66 -12.45 -2.81
C LEU A 69 3.19 -13.83 -3.27
N LYS A 70 3.79 -14.60 -2.36
CA LYS A 70 4.10 -16.04 -2.56
C LYS A 70 3.25 -16.90 -1.60
N PRO A 71 1.91 -16.91 -1.76
CA PRO A 71 1.05 -17.69 -0.87
C PRO A 71 1.31 -19.19 -1.02
N ALA A 72 1.21 -19.92 0.10
CA ALA A 72 1.43 -21.38 0.11
C ALA A 72 0.30 -22.17 -0.60
N LYS A 73 -0.83 -21.53 -0.87
CA LYS A 73 -1.98 -22.09 -1.57
C LYS A 73 -2.32 -21.25 -2.79
N PRO A 74 -2.87 -21.84 -3.87
CA PRO A 74 -3.35 -21.09 -5.02
C PRO A 74 -4.39 -20.03 -4.58
N VAL A 75 -4.29 -18.85 -5.18
CA VAL A 75 -5.25 -17.75 -4.99
C VAL A 75 -5.89 -17.41 -6.34
N ASP A 76 -7.18 -17.12 -6.31
CA ASP A 76 -7.95 -16.77 -7.50
C ASP A 76 -8.26 -15.28 -7.59
N THR A 77 -8.22 -14.57 -6.45
CA THR A 77 -8.67 -13.18 -6.37
C THR A 77 -7.73 -12.32 -5.53
N ILE A 78 -7.42 -11.14 -6.04
CA ILE A 78 -6.76 -10.07 -5.29
C ILE A 78 -7.82 -9.05 -4.88
N LEU A 79 -7.93 -8.78 -3.58
CA LEU A 79 -8.71 -7.65 -3.06
C LEU A 79 -7.76 -6.49 -2.78
N LEU A 80 -7.91 -5.41 -3.53
CA LEU A 80 -7.18 -4.18 -3.28
C LEU A 80 -8.00 -3.29 -2.33
N ASN A 81 -7.52 -3.18 -1.10
CA ASN A 81 -8.22 -2.52 -0.01
C ASN A 81 -8.03 -0.99 -0.07
N GLY A 82 -9.05 -0.29 -0.51
CA GLY A 82 -9.21 1.16 -0.44
C GLY A 82 -10.28 1.60 0.58
N CYS A 83 -10.64 0.71 1.52
CA CYS A 83 -11.54 1.03 2.62
C CYS A 83 -10.76 1.68 3.76
N GLU A 84 -10.57 2.98 3.66
CA GLU A 84 -9.92 3.81 4.67
C GLU A 84 -10.93 4.19 5.75
N CYS A 85 -11.20 3.24 6.67
CA CYS A 85 -12.28 3.37 7.63
C CYS A 85 -11.90 4.08 8.93
N GLU A 86 -10.63 4.38 9.18
CA GLU A 86 -10.22 5.16 10.36
C GLU A 86 -10.71 6.62 10.23
N PRO A 87 -11.35 7.17 11.27
CA PRO A 87 -11.86 8.53 11.22
C PRO A 87 -10.79 9.57 10.90
N LEU A 88 -11.12 10.54 10.05
CA LEU A 88 -10.28 11.66 9.63
C LEU A 88 -9.09 11.30 8.74
N LEU A 89 -8.80 10.03 8.47
CA LEU A 89 -7.79 9.65 7.49
C LEU A 89 -8.32 9.81 6.07
N THR A 90 -7.46 10.34 5.17
CA THR A 90 -7.76 10.54 3.76
C THR A 90 -6.55 10.27 2.86
N ALA A 91 -5.53 9.59 3.38
CA ALA A 91 -4.31 9.28 2.65
C ALA A 91 -4.59 8.35 1.45
N ASP A 92 -5.27 7.22 1.68
CA ASP A 92 -5.61 6.28 0.60
C ASP A 92 -6.61 6.89 -0.39
N HIS A 93 -7.54 7.75 0.06
CA HIS A 93 -8.42 8.50 -0.83
C HIS A 93 -7.61 9.37 -1.81
N ARG A 94 -6.60 10.11 -1.31
CA ARG A 94 -5.72 10.92 -2.16
C ARG A 94 -4.88 10.06 -3.11
N VAL A 95 -4.36 8.95 -2.62
CA VAL A 95 -3.61 7.99 -3.46
C VAL A 95 -4.48 7.45 -4.59
N LEU A 96 -5.75 7.11 -4.33
CA LEU A 96 -6.70 6.70 -5.37
C LEU A 96 -6.90 7.75 -6.45
N LEU A 97 -6.99 9.03 -6.07
CA LEU A 97 -7.25 10.14 -7.01
C LEU A 97 -6.00 10.54 -7.79
N GLU A 98 -4.85 10.58 -7.15
CA GLU A 98 -3.62 11.14 -7.75
C GLU A 98 -2.76 10.09 -8.47
N TYR A 99 -2.85 8.81 -8.05
CA TYR A 99 -2.00 7.72 -8.55
C TYR A 99 -2.83 6.56 -9.13
N ALA A 100 -3.98 6.86 -9.73
CA ALA A 100 -4.90 5.84 -10.26
C ALA A 100 -4.22 4.90 -11.27
N ASP A 101 -3.39 5.42 -12.17
CA ASP A 101 -2.68 4.62 -13.18
C ASP A 101 -1.61 3.73 -12.55
N ASP A 102 -0.90 4.22 -11.54
CA ASP A 102 0.10 3.45 -10.80
C ASP A 102 -0.55 2.31 -10.02
N ILE A 103 -1.73 2.55 -9.45
CA ILE A 103 -2.51 1.52 -8.75
C ILE A 103 -2.91 0.41 -9.74
N ILE A 104 -3.41 0.76 -10.92
CA ILE A 104 -3.77 -0.22 -11.95
C ILE A 104 -2.54 -1.01 -12.41
N PHE A 105 -1.41 -0.32 -12.65
CA PHE A 105 -0.16 -0.98 -13.03
C PHE A 105 0.31 -1.95 -11.93
N GLY A 106 0.37 -1.49 -10.69
CA GLY A 106 0.76 -2.31 -9.55
C GLY A 106 -0.17 -3.51 -9.33
N LEU A 107 -1.49 -3.34 -9.53
CA LEU A 107 -2.44 -4.46 -9.46
C LEU A 107 -2.20 -5.48 -10.57
N LYS A 108 -1.84 -5.06 -11.80
CA LYS A 108 -1.40 -5.97 -12.88
C LYS A 108 -0.16 -6.77 -12.45
N ALA A 109 0.81 -6.11 -11.82
CA ALA A 109 2.00 -6.78 -11.30
C ALA A 109 1.66 -7.82 -10.23
N VAL A 110 0.77 -7.49 -9.29
CA VAL A 110 0.31 -8.42 -8.24
C VAL A 110 -0.44 -9.61 -8.83
N LEU A 111 -1.33 -9.40 -9.80
CA LEU A 111 -2.04 -10.47 -10.51
C LEU A 111 -1.05 -11.40 -11.23
N LYS A 112 -0.09 -10.83 -11.98
CA LYS A 112 0.95 -11.60 -12.67
C LYS A 112 1.80 -12.43 -11.70
N THR A 113 2.17 -11.86 -10.57
CA THR A 113 3.02 -12.51 -9.56
C THR A 113 2.33 -13.67 -8.87
N THR A 114 1.05 -13.51 -8.52
CA THR A 114 0.27 -14.50 -7.77
C THR A 114 -0.40 -15.54 -8.65
N GLY A 115 -0.56 -15.25 -9.95
CA GLY A 115 -1.36 -16.04 -10.87
C GLY A 115 -2.87 -15.93 -10.63
N ALA A 116 -3.31 -14.96 -9.83
CA ALA A 116 -4.73 -14.73 -9.58
C ALA A 116 -5.43 -14.22 -10.85
N GLU A 117 -6.66 -14.70 -11.06
CA GLU A 117 -7.43 -14.42 -12.26
C GLU A 117 -8.12 -13.06 -12.22
N LYS A 118 -8.45 -12.55 -11.00
CA LYS A 118 -9.28 -11.36 -10.79
C LYS A 118 -8.71 -10.40 -9.76
N GLY A 119 -8.77 -9.09 -10.08
CA GLY A 119 -8.48 -7.99 -9.17
C GLY A 119 -9.75 -7.21 -8.85
N ILE A 120 -10.03 -6.99 -7.56
CA ILE A 120 -11.20 -6.21 -7.10
C ILE A 120 -10.71 -5.06 -6.25
N ILE A 121 -10.93 -3.83 -6.71
CA ILE A 121 -10.60 -2.61 -5.98
C ILE A 121 -11.81 -2.26 -5.11
N VAL A 122 -11.63 -2.29 -3.80
CA VAL A 122 -12.74 -2.05 -2.86
C VAL A 122 -12.64 -0.65 -2.30
N ILE A 123 -13.67 0.17 -2.51
CA ILE A 123 -13.73 1.57 -2.09
C ILE A 123 -15.04 1.79 -1.32
N GLU A 124 -15.00 2.58 -0.25
CA GLU A 124 -16.21 2.91 0.50
C GLU A 124 -17.07 3.97 -0.21
N ASP A 125 -18.40 3.87 -0.05
CA ASP A 125 -19.41 4.72 -0.72
C ASP A 125 -19.34 6.22 -0.34
N ASN A 126 -18.54 6.58 0.66
CA ASN A 126 -18.24 7.96 1.02
C ASN A 126 -17.14 8.62 0.17
N LYS A 127 -16.63 7.94 -0.88
CA LYS A 127 -15.59 8.42 -1.79
C LYS A 127 -16.05 8.35 -3.26
N PRO A 128 -17.15 9.08 -3.63
CA PRO A 128 -17.77 8.96 -4.96
C PRO A 128 -16.83 9.34 -6.11
N ASP A 129 -15.97 10.34 -5.91
CA ASP A 129 -14.97 10.80 -6.87
C ASP A 129 -13.92 9.72 -7.19
N ALA A 130 -13.41 9.04 -6.18
CA ALA A 130 -12.48 7.93 -6.35
C ALA A 130 -13.15 6.71 -7.00
N ILE A 131 -14.41 6.43 -6.65
CA ILE A 131 -15.20 5.35 -7.26
C ILE A 131 -15.37 5.61 -8.75
N GLU A 132 -15.84 6.80 -9.14
CA GLU A 132 -16.05 7.18 -10.55
C GLU A 132 -14.74 7.08 -11.34
N LEU A 133 -13.65 7.65 -10.80
CA LEU A 133 -12.33 7.59 -11.44
C LEU A 133 -11.87 6.14 -11.65
N MET A 134 -11.90 5.32 -10.61
CA MET A 134 -11.40 3.95 -10.70
C MET A 134 -12.28 3.07 -11.57
N GLN A 135 -13.61 3.24 -11.55
CA GLN A 135 -14.53 2.54 -12.46
C GLN A 135 -14.21 2.86 -13.93
N LYS A 136 -13.95 4.14 -14.24
CA LYS A 136 -13.53 4.56 -15.58
C LYS A 136 -12.19 3.94 -15.99
N LYS A 137 -11.23 3.86 -15.07
CA LYS A 137 -9.91 3.28 -15.33
C LYS A 137 -9.93 1.79 -15.59
N VAL A 138 -10.83 1.04 -14.95
CA VAL A 138 -10.93 -0.41 -15.14
C VAL A 138 -11.93 -0.84 -16.21
N ALA A 139 -12.71 0.08 -16.79
CA ALA A 139 -13.83 -0.23 -17.69
C ALA A 139 -13.46 -1.18 -18.85
N ASP A 140 -12.28 -1.02 -19.41
CA ASP A 140 -11.79 -1.81 -20.53
C ASP A 140 -10.81 -2.94 -20.10
N ILE A 141 -10.69 -3.19 -18.79
CA ILE A 141 -9.80 -4.22 -18.23
C ILE A 141 -10.64 -5.39 -17.76
N GLY A 142 -10.73 -6.44 -18.57
CA GLY A 142 -11.68 -7.54 -18.38
C GLY A 142 -11.55 -8.35 -17.07
N ASN A 143 -10.41 -8.27 -16.38
CA ASN A 143 -10.16 -9.00 -15.14
C ASN A 143 -10.03 -8.09 -13.89
N MET A 144 -10.44 -6.82 -14.00
CA MET A 144 -10.48 -5.88 -12.88
C MET A 144 -11.86 -5.27 -12.74
N GLU A 145 -12.27 -5.02 -11.49
CA GLU A 145 -13.53 -4.33 -11.19
C GLU A 145 -13.41 -3.49 -9.92
N VAL A 146 -14.32 -2.53 -9.76
CA VAL A 146 -14.49 -1.76 -8.53
C VAL A 146 -15.72 -2.27 -7.77
N PHE A 147 -15.52 -2.64 -6.51
CA PHE A 147 -16.59 -2.98 -5.58
C PHE A 147 -16.84 -1.81 -4.63
N VAL A 148 -18.05 -1.27 -4.63
CA VAL A 148 -18.43 -0.20 -3.73
C VAL A 148 -18.91 -0.82 -2.41
N ALA A 149 -18.13 -0.60 -1.35
CA ALA A 149 -18.46 -1.06 -0.01
C ALA A 149 -19.21 0.03 0.76
N ARG A 150 -20.16 -0.38 1.59
CA ARG A 150 -20.82 0.57 2.50
C ARG A 150 -19.82 1.07 3.55
N THR A 151 -19.76 2.38 3.76
CA THR A 151 -18.98 3.00 4.83
C THR A 151 -19.40 2.45 6.19
N LYS A 152 -18.46 1.78 6.86
CA LYS A 152 -18.68 1.13 8.14
C LYS A 152 -17.37 0.78 8.80
N TYR A 153 -17.22 1.03 10.10
CA TYR A 153 -16.06 0.58 10.85
C TYR A 153 -16.28 -0.83 11.43
N PRO A 154 -15.34 -1.76 11.29
CA PRO A 154 -14.08 -1.73 10.54
C PRO A 154 -14.20 -2.41 9.15
N GLN A 155 -14.68 -1.69 8.13
CA GLN A 155 -14.90 -2.24 6.78
C GLN A 155 -13.60 -2.72 6.13
N GLY A 156 -12.47 -2.01 6.36
CA GLY A 156 -11.16 -2.33 5.82
C GLY A 156 -10.43 -3.47 6.55
N ALA A 157 -10.99 -4.04 7.61
CA ALA A 157 -10.40 -5.20 8.26
C ALA A 157 -10.41 -6.41 7.31
N GLU A 158 -9.24 -7.00 7.04
CA GLU A 158 -9.00 -7.99 5.99
C GLU A 158 -10.05 -9.11 5.92
N LYS A 159 -10.34 -9.78 7.03
CA LYS A 159 -11.34 -10.87 7.08
C LYS A 159 -12.77 -10.37 6.88
N THR A 160 -13.07 -9.16 7.34
CA THR A 160 -14.38 -8.52 7.13
C THR A 160 -14.56 -8.17 5.66
N LEU A 161 -13.51 -7.63 5.03
CA LEU A 161 -13.49 -7.28 3.61
C LEU A 161 -13.73 -8.51 2.73
N ILE A 162 -12.99 -9.61 2.97
CA ILE A 162 -13.16 -10.87 2.23
C ILE A 162 -14.59 -11.37 2.33
N LYS A 163 -15.14 -11.42 3.55
CA LYS A 163 -16.53 -11.85 3.75
C LYS A 163 -17.52 -10.95 3.02
N ARG A 164 -17.29 -9.64 3.05
CA ARG A 164 -18.20 -8.66 2.42
C ARG A 164 -18.20 -8.76 0.89
N VAL A 165 -17.03 -8.87 0.29
CA VAL A 165 -16.85 -8.85 -1.18
C VAL A 165 -17.10 -10.23 -1.78
N MET A 166 -16.55 -11.28 -1.16
CA MET A 166 -16.51 -12.63 -1.72
C MET A 166 -17.50 -13.59 -1.08
N GLY A 167 -18.12 -13.23 0.06
CA GLY A 167 -18.92 -14.18 0.85
C GLY A 167 -18.09 -15.29 1.52
N ARG A 168 -16.79 -15.34 1.30
CA ARG A 168 -15.88 -16.36 1.86
C ARG A 168 -15.56 -16.05 3.32
N ILE A 169 -15.41 -17.07 4.14
CA ILE A 169 -15.12 -16.94 5.58
C ILE A 169 -13.73 -17.53 5.85
N VAL A 170 -12.78 -16.67 6.21
CA VAL A 170 -11.44 -17.11 6.63
C VAL A 170 -11.57 -17.82 7.98
N PRO A 171 -11.09 -19.08 8.12
CA PRO A 171 -11.16 -19.82 9.37
C PRO A 171 -10.48 -19.10 10.53
N SER A 172 -10.84 -19.47 11.77
CA SER A 172 -10.11 -19.00 12.95
C SER A 172 -8.66 -19.46 12.89
N GLY A 173 -7.70 -18.53 13.11
CA GLY A 173 -6.27 -18.81 12.94
C GLY A 173 -5.79 -18.92 11.49
N GLY A 174 -6.71 -18.95 10.50
CA GLY A 174 -6.39 -19.03 9.08
C GLY A 174 -5.98 -17.72 8.45
N LEU A 175 -5.43 -17.82 7.23
CA LEU A 175 -4.99 -16.72 6.38
C LEU A 175 -5.95 -16.52 5.20
N PRO A 176 -5.97 -15.33 4.56
CA PRO A 176 -6.75 -15.07 3.34
C PRO A 176 -6.52 -16.10 2.23
N ALA A 177 -5.29 -16.57 2.04
CA ALA A 177 -4.96 -17.60 1.05
C ALA A 177 -5.66 -18.95 1.31
N ASP A 178 -6.13 -19.22 2.54
CA ASP A 178 -6.91 -20.45 2.85
C ASP A 178 -8.28 -20.43 2.16
N VAL A 179 -8.70 -19.27 1.72
CA VAL A 179 -9.96 -19.06 0.97
C VAL A 179 -9.71 -18.50 -0.43
N GLY A 180 -8.50 -18.66 -0.98
CA GLY A 180 -8.15 -18.30 -2.34
C GLY A 180 -7.97 -16.80 -2.58
N VAL A 181 -7.69 -16.00 -1.55
CA VAL A 181 -7.65 -14.54 -1.64
C VAL A 181 -6.32 -13.99 -1.12
N VAL A 182 -5.79 -12.96 -1.77
CA VAL A 182 -4.79 -12.04 -1.19
C VAL A 182 -5.43 -10.66 -1.05
N VAL A 183 -5.18 -10.00 0.08
CA VAL A 183 -5.66 -8.62 0.31
C VAL A 183 -4.45 -7.71 0.43
N ASP A 184 -4.37 -6.69 -0.42
CA ASP A 184 -3.34 -5.67 -0.33
C ASP A 184 -3.93 -4.27 -0.20
N ASN A 185 -3.15 -3.33 0.36
CA ASN A 185 -3.56 -1.94 0.50
C ASN A 185 -3.21 -1.14 -0.76
N ILE A 186 -3.99 -0.11 -1.06
CA ILE A 186 -3.82 0.81 -2.20
C ILE A 186 -2.38 1.36 -2.27
N SER A 187 -1.87 1.90 -1.17
CA SER A 187 -0.54 2.52 -1.13
C SER A 187 0.58 1.49 -1.31
N THR A 188 0.38 0.25 -0.83
CA THR A 188 1.33 -0.86 -1.05
C THR A 188 1.46 -1.19 -2.53
N VAL A 189 0.33 -1.29 -3.23
CA VAL A 189 0.31 -1.60 -4.66
C VAL A 189 0.89 -0.45 -5.49
N LYS A 190 0.64 0.80 -5.10
CA LYS A 190 1.30 1.98 -5.68
C LYS A 190 2.82 1.90 -5.52
N ALA A 191 3.32 1.52 -4.36
CA ALA A 191 4.77 1.35 -4.15
C ALA A 191 5.37 0.22 -5.00
N ILE A 192 4.63 -0.85 -5.29
CA ILE A 192 5.05 -1.88 -6.25
C ILE A 192 5.22 -1.27 -7.64
N SER A 193 4.27 -0.42 -8.05
CA SER A 193 4.36 0.32 -9.32
C SER A 193 5.61 1.18 -9.38
N ASP A 194 5.88 1.97 -8.34
CA ASP A 194 7.07 2.83 -8.27
C ASP A 194 8.36 2.01 -8.40
N ALA A 195 8.45 0.90 -7.67
CA ALA A 195 9.63 0.04 -7.70
C ALA A 195 9.89 -0.50 -9.12
N ILE A 196 8.86 -0.94 -9.83
CA ILE A 196 9.02 -1.50 -11.18
C ILE A 196 9.28 -0.40 -12.20
N GLN A 197 8.47 0.67 -12.20
CA GLN A 197 8.51 1.71 -13.23
C GLN A 197 9.67 2.68 -13.07
N THR A 198 10.13 2.92 -11.86
CA THR A 198 11.16 3.94 -11.57
C THR A 198 12.39 3.39 -10.83
N GLY A 199 12.31 2.19 -10.29
CA GLY A 199 13.34 1.61 -9.41
C GLY A 199 13.33 2.18 -7.98
N MET A 200 12.35 3.01 -7.63
CA MET A 200 12.30 3.65 -6.30
C MET A 200 12.00 2.64 -5.19
N PRO A 201 12.86 2.53 -4.18
CA PRO A 201 12.54 1.75 -2.99
C PRO A 201 11.48 2.44 -2.13
N LEU A 202 10.89 1.69 -1.18
CA LEU A 202 9.92 2.24 -0.23
C LEU A 202 10.61 3.14 0.80
N ILE A 203 10.82 4.40 0.46
CA ILE A 203 11.42 5.43 1.32
C ILE A 203 10.46 6.55 1.69
N GLU A 204 9.25 6.55 1.14
CA GLU A 204 8.24 7.56 1.39
C GLU A 204 6.83 6.96 1.42
N ARG A 205 5.89 7.68 1.99
CA ARG A 205 4.47 7.33 1.98
C ARG A 205 3.58 8.57 2.08
N VAL A 206 2.34 8.43 1.65
CA VAL A 206 1.32 9.45 1.93
C VAL A 206 0.83 9.29 3.38
N ALA A 207 0.77 10.39 4.11
CA ALA A 207 0.25 10.42 5.47
C ALA A 207 -0.70 11.59 5.66
N THR A 208 -1.75 11.38 6.45
CA THR A 208 -2.69 12.43 6.85
C THR A 208 -2.22 13.08 8.15
N VAL A 209 -2.13 14.41 8.15
CA VAL A 209 -1.96 15.21 9.36
C VAL A 209 -3.27 15.95 9.61
N THR A 210 -3.96 15.65 10.71
CA THR A 210 -5.29 16.19 11.00
C THR A 210 -5.55 16.29 12.49
N GLY A 211 -6.65 16.90 12.86
CA GLY A 211 -7.10 17.10 14.23
C GLY A 211 -7.55 18.53 14.46
N GLU A 212 -8.41 18.74 15.46
CA GLU A 212 -9.01 20.06 15.76
C GLU A 212 -7.98 21.16 16.08
N LYS A 213 -6.78 20.79 16.54
CA LYS A 213 -5.74 21.73 16.92
C LYS A 213 -4.71 21.97 15.80
N ILE A 214 -4.74 21.21 14.72
CA ILE A 214 -3.84 21.41 13.59
C ILE A 214 -4.37 22.58 12.74
N LYS A 215 -3.54 23.60 12.52
CA LYS A 215 -3.97 24.81 11.80
C LYS A 215 -4.24 24.56 10.32
N ASN A 216 -3.36 23.80 9.65
CA ASN A 216 -3.46 23.51 8.22
C ASN A 216 -3.40 21.99 8.01
N PRO A 217 -4.51 21.25 8.25
CA PRO A 217 -4.54 19.81 8.04
C PRO A 217 -4.42 19.46 6.56
N GLY A 218 -3.86 18.27 6.25
CA GLY A 218 -3.70 17.83 4.87
C GLY A 218 -3.09 16.43 4.75
N ASN A 219 -2.91 16.02 3.51
CA ASN A 219 -2.18 14.81 3.16
C ASN A 219 -0.83 15.21 2.55
N PHE A 220 0.21 14.53 2.95
CA PHE A 220 1.58 14.86 2.57
C PHE A 220 2.32 13.61 2.16
N VAL A 221 3.13 13.70 1.10
CA VAL A 221 4.17 12.71 0.82
C VAL A 221 5.32 12.97 1.78
N ILE A 222 5.57 12.03 2.67
CA ILE A 222 6.60 12.15 3.69
C ILE A 222 7.63 11.03 3.56
N LYS A 223 8.89 11.35 3.82
CA LYS A 223 9.95 10.34 3.90
C LYS A 223 9.86 9.55 5.19
N ILE A 224 10.14 8.26 5.12
CA ILE A 224 10.22 7.40 6.30
C ILE A 224 11.33 7.96 7.20
N GLY A 225 10.98 8.21 8.48
CA GLY A 225 11.87 8.85 9.45
C GLY A 225 11.64 10.34 9.64
N THR A 226 10.76 10.98 8.86
CA THR A 226 10.35 12.37 9.10
C THR A 226 9.77 12.52 10.51
N SER A 227 10.22 13.53 11.23
CA SER A 227 9.77 13.79 12.59
C SER A 227 8.30 14.23 12.63
N VAL A 228 7.52 13.65 13.54
CA VAL A 228 6.14 14.09 13.77
C VAL A 228 6.09 15.58 14.15
N ARG A 229 7.10 16.08 14.87
CA ARG A 229 7.20 17.50 15.23
C ARG A 229 7.33 18.37 13.97
N GLU A 230 8.22 18.01 13.05
CA GLU A 230 8.39 18.75 11.79
C GLU A 230 7.10 18.78 10.96
N LEU A 231 6.36 17.68 10.91
CA LEU A 231 5.06 17.64 10.21
C LEU A 231 4.04 18.59 10.87
N ILE A 232 3.96 18.58 12.20
CA ILE A 232 3.07 19.48 12.94
C ILE A 232 3.44 20.94 12.71
N ASP A 233 4.74 21.27 12.77
CA ASP A 233 5.22 22.63 12.57
C ASP A 233 4.99 23.09 11.11
N TYR A 234 5.18 22.20 10.12
CA TYR A 234 4.83 22.45 8.72
C TYR A 234 3.34 22.75 8.54
N CYS A 235 2.48 22.09 9.30
CA CYS A 235 1.04 22.34 9.34
C CYS A 235 0.64 23.59 10.16
N GLY A 236 1.60 24.42 10.55
CA GLY A 236 1.38 25.66 11.29
C GLY A 236 1.31 25.50 12.82
N GLY A 237 1.62 24.33 13.33
CA GLY A 237 1.58 23.99 14.75
C GLY A 237 0.16 23.73 15.28
N PHE A 238 0.09 23.67 16.60
CA PHE A 238 -1.17 23.52 17.35
C PHE A 238 -1.84 24.88 17.59
#